data_53c65cd77bfa0aecd3e90566dec0dfd5
#
_entry.id   53c65cd77bfa0aecd3e90566dec0dfd5
#
_cell.length_a   1.000
_cell.length_b   1.000
_cell.length_c   1.000
_cell.angle_alpha   90.00
_cell.angle_beta   90.00
_cell.angle_gamma   90.00
#
_symmetry.space_group_name_H-M   'P 1'
#
loop_
_entity.id
_entity.type
_entity.pdbx_description
1 polymer ?
#
loop_
_entity_poly.entity_id
_entity_poly.type
_entity_poly.pdbx_seq_one_letter_code
_entity_poly.pdbx_strand_id
1 'polypeptide(L)'
;MKRKTKVTMNDIARAAGVSQATVSLVLNQSRNIKLSDDTRQRVINVATELGYDRLPAVHAPRNQEEIALLVSSMQSFDPFIDAISQAREAAWRNETLLTVYDYGDDIELALNIIRQLEKRNCIGIVLASPVTTLVDMTAFQDCTRIPLVLLNQRDPGSPLLPSFIPDDYANAFQVTKHLIACGATRIAHITGESWMEASRQRLAGYQAALQQAGLACDDDLVRQTNWQFSESFTATTSLLELAERPDAIFCASDWLAIGCYQALAVNGVRIPQDMLLAGYDDQKISEQLTPPLTSIQLPYSELGRLAVEYLCNQEDAATHVTLAGRLKVRASSLV
;
A
#
# COMPACT_ATOMS: atom_id res chain seq x y z
N MET A 1 -36.22 32.33 -28.91
CA MET A 1 -35.33 31.96 -27.82
C MET A 1 -34.63 33.20 -27.26
N LYS A 2 -34.98 33.64 -26.03
CA LYS A 2 -34.33 34.81 -25.39
C LYS A 2 -32.89 34.42 -25.00
N ARG A 3 -31.91 35.17 -25.49
CA ARG A 3 -30.51 35.06 -25.04
C ARG A 3 -30.49 35.31 -23.51
N LYS A 4 -30.09 34.30 -22.72
CA LYS A 4 -29.76 34.50 -21.30
C LYS A 4 -28.62 35.52 -21.23
N THR A 5 -28.89 36.70 -20.68
CA THR A 5 -27.91 37.73 -20.40
C THR A 5 -26.87 37.14 -19.42
N LYS A 6 -25.61 37.16 -19.80
CA LYS A 6 -24.50 36.63 -18.99
C LYS A 6 -24.34 37.52 -17.77
N VAL A 7 -24.40 36.93 -16.55
CA VAL A 7 -24.22 37.64 -15.28
C VAL A 7 -22.81 38.27 -15.24
N THR A 8 -22.72 39.50 -14.81
CA THR A 8 -21.47 40.27 -14.73
C THR A 8 -21.06 40.53 -13.28
N MET A 9 -19.77 40.90 -13.05
CA MET A 9 -19.32 41.32 -11.71
C MET A 9 -20.08 42.54 -11.19
N ASN A 10 -20.61 43.40 -12.05
CA ASN A 10 -21.43 44.54 -11.68
C ASN A 10 -22.79 44.11 -11.13
N ASP A 11 -23.37 43.04 -11.69
CA ASP A 11 -24.64 42.52 -11.18
C ASP A 11 -24.46 41.90 -9.78
N ILE A 12 -23.37 41.22 -9.55
CA ILE A 12 -22.97 40.69 -8.23
C ILE A 12 -22.73 41.82 -7.25
N ALA A 13 -22.00 42.87 -7.64
CA ALA A 13 -21.69 44.03 -6.83
C ALA A 13 -22.98 44.71 -6.33
N ARG A 14 -23.93 44.92 -7.24
CA ARG A 14 -25.25 45.52 -6.95
C ARG A 14 -26.04 44.65 -5.98
N ALA A 15 -26.09 43.34 -6.21
CA ALA A 15 -26.86 42.41 -5.38
C ALA A 15 -26.24 42.16 -4.00
N ALA A 16 -24.90 42.15 -3.91
CA ALA A 16 -24.17 41.99 -2.65
C ALA A 16 -23.98 43.26 -1.85
N GLY A 17 -24.35 44.45 -2.41
CA GLY A 17 -24.21 45.75 -1.76
C GLY A 17 -22.75 46.18 -1.56
N VAL A 18 -21.87 45.84 -2.51
CA VAL A 18 -20.43 46.16 -2.45
C VAL A 18 -19.95 46.77 -3.79
N SER A 19 -18.71 47.27 -3.82
CA SER A 19 -18.13 47.78 -5.07
C SER A 19 -17.74 46.64 -6.00
N GLN A 20 -17.70 46.90 -7.33
CA GLN A 20 -17.21 45.93 -8.31
C GLN A 20 -15.76 45.53 -8.05
N ALA A 21 -14.95 46.49 -7.52
CA ALA A 21 -13.59 46.20 -7.08
C ALA A 21 -13.57 45.15 -5.94
N THR A 22 -14.49 45.30 -4.96
CA THR A 22 -14.63 44.33 -3.86
C THR A 22 -15.02 42.93 -4.41
N VAL A 23 -15.97 42.85 -5.35
CA VAL A 23 -16.32 41.61 -6.00
C VAL A 23 -15.12 40.99 -6.73
N SER A 24 -14.37 41.78 -7.48
CA SER A 24 -13.15 41.35 -8.17
C SER A 24 -12.09 40.81 -7.19
N LEU A 25 -11.89 41.50 -6.06
CA LEU A 25 -10.96 41.07 -5.02
C LEU A 25 -11.37 39.77 -4.36
N VAL A 26 -12.68 39.59 -4.09
CA VAL A 26 -13.22 38.36 -3.50
C VAL A 26 -13.11 37.19 -4.52
N LEU A 27 -13.54 37.41 -5.76
CA LEU A 27 -13.54 36.38 -6.78
C LEU A 27 -12.15 36.03 -7.30
N ASN A 28 -11.16 36.96 -7.22
CA ASN A 28 -9.77 36.73 -7.57
C ASN A 28 -8.88 36.39 -6.36
N GLN A 29 -9.47 36.24 -5.15
CA GLN A 29 -8.79 35.85 -3.91
C GLN A 29 -7.52 36.65 -3.56
N SER A 30 -7.53 37.94 -3.77
CA SER A 30 -6.40 38.81 -3.45
C SER A 30 -6.11 38.80 -1.93
N ARG A 31 -4.95 38.24 -1.53
CA ARG A 31 -4.55 38.03 -0.12
C ARG A 31 -4.20 39.32 0.66
N ASN A 32 -3.94 40.43 -0.02
CA ASN A 32 -3.36 41.65 0.60
C ASN A 32 -4.37 42.67 1.06
N ILE A 33 -5.67 42.38 1.11
CA ILE A 33 -6.68 43.34 1.52
C ILE A 33 -7.54 42.75 2.64
N LYS A 34 -7.64 43.47 3.77
CA LYS A 34 -8.50 43.11 4.90
C LYS A 34 -9.97 43.34 4.52
N LEU A 35 -10.62 42.31 4.02
CA LEU A 35 -12.07 42.22 3.92
C LEU A 35 -12.58 41.32 5.05
N SER A 36 -13.72 41.69 5.64
CA SER A 36 -14.35 40.81 6.64
C SER A 36 -14.83 39.52 5.99
N ASP A 37 -14.78 38.43 6.75
CA ASP A 37 -15.25 37.10 6.27
C ASP A 37 -16.74 37.13 5.89
N ASP A 38 -17.56 37.93 6.59
CA ASP A 38 -18.97 38.17 6.27
C ASP A 38 -19.15 38.78 4.88
N THR A 39 -18.37 39.80 4.55
CA THR A 39 -18.41 40.40 3.22
C THR A 39 -17.97 39.44 2.13
N ARG A 40 -16.95 38.65 2.39
CA ARG A 40 -16.44 37.64 1.46
C ARG A 40 -17.49 36.56 1.20
N GLN A 41 -18.11 36.02 2.26
CA GLN A 41 -19.13 34.99 2.15
C GLN A 41 -20.39 35.50 1.44
N ARG A 42 -20.82 36.73 1.74
CA ARG A 42 -21.97 37.36 1.07
C ARG A 42 -21.78 37.51 -0.44
N VAL A 43 -20.60 37.94 -0.89
CA VAL A 43 -20.28 38.05 -2.32
C VAL A 43 -20.29 36.69 -3.01
N ILE A 44 -19.73 35.64 -2.37
CA ILE A 44 -19.73 34.27 -2.91
C ILE A 44 -21.15 33.72 -3.03
N ASN A 45 -21.97 33.89 -2.00
CA ASN A 45 -23.36 33.41 -2.00
C ASN A 45 -24.17 34.05 -3.14
N VAL A 46 -24.10 35.38 -3.26
CA VAL A 46 -24.79 36.13 -4.33
C VAL A 46 -24.30 35.73 -5.71
N ALA A 47 -22.99 35.51 -5.90
CA ALA A 47 -22.46 35.04 -7.18
C ALA A 47 -22.97 33.65 -7.55
N THR A 48 -23.12 32.76 -6.55
CA THR A 48 -23.70 31.44 -6.72
C THR A 48 -25.18 31.50 -7.10
N GLU A 49 -25.98 32.31 -6.38
CA GLU A 49 -27.41 32.48 -6.61
C GLU A 49 -27.70 33.05 -8.01
N LEU A 50 -26.88 33.96 -8.47
CA LEU A 50 -27.01 34.57 -9.80
C LEU A 50 -26.47 33.64 -10.92
N GLY A 51 -25.86 32.51 -10.61
CA GLY A 51 -25.29 31.59 -11.59
C GLY A 51 -24.09 32.17 -12.34
N TYR A 52 -23.18 32.87 -11.64
CA TYR A 52 -21.99 33.43 -12.24
C TYR A 52 -20.97 32.36 -12.61
N ASP A 53 -20.76 32.12 -13.92
CA ASP A 53 -19.93 31.05 -14.49
C ASP A 53 -18.44 31.09 -14.10
N ARG A 54 -17.98 32.18 -13.46
CA ARG A 54 -16.59 32.35 -12.99
C ARG A 54 -16.52 32.42 -11.47
N LEU A 55 -17.34 31.65 -10.76
CA LEU A 55 -17.05 31.44 -9.34
C LEU A 55 -15.62 30.93 -9.24
N PRO A 56 -14.85 31.43 -8.24
CA PRO A 56 -13.59 30.79 -7.95
C PRO A 56 -13.90 29.30 -7.81
N ALA A 57 -13.29 28.46 -8.62
CA ALA A 57 -13.21 27.06 -8.27
C ALA A 57 -12.78 27.04 -6.81
N VAL A 58 -13.41 26.22 -5.96
CA VAL A 58 -12.87 25.96 -4.62
C VAL A 58 -11.42 25.62 -4.87
N HIS A 59 -10.55 26.58 -4.60
CA HIS A 59 -9.17 26.46 -5.02
C HIS A 59 -8.54 25.31 -4.23
N ALA A 60 -8.23 24.24 -4.92
CA ALA A 60 -6.92 23.68 -4.69
C ALA A 60 -5.92 24.85 -4.87
N PRO A 61 -5.06 25.16 -3.89
CA PRO A 61 -4.08 26.22 -4.03
C PRO A 61 -3.34 26.00 -5.34
N ARG A 62 -3.23 27.03 -6.17
CA ARG A 62 -2.67 26.94 -7.55
C ARG A 62 -1.21 26.49 -7.58
N ASN A 63 -0.60 26.22 -6.42
CA ASN A 63 0.77 25.79 -6.20
C ASN A 63 0.87 24.77 -5.08
N GLN A 64 -0.15 23.96 -4.82
CA GLN A 64 0.00 22.88 -3.83
C GLN A 64 0.98 21.86 -4.40
N GLU A 65 2.01 21.59 -3.62
CA GLU A 65 2.98 20.55 -3.93
C GLU A 65 2.28 19.17 -3.94
N GLU A 66 2.69 18.31 -4.84
CA GLU A 66 2.21 16.95 -4.91
C GLU A 66 3.36 15.94 -4.83
N ILE A 67 3.10 14.82 -4.18
CA ILE A 67 3.88 13.59 -4.30
C ILE A 67 3.04 12.60 -5.09
N ALA A 68 3.64 12.02 -6.11
CA ALA A 68 2.99 10.98 -6.91
C ALA A 68 3.40 9.60 -6.42
N LEU A 69 2.43 8.76 -6.07
CA LEU A 69 2.64 7.35 -5.79
C LEU A 69 2.20 6.56 -7.02
N LEU A 70 3.18 5.97 -7.71
CA LEU A 70 2.96 5.10 -8.86
C LEU A 70 3.02 3.66 -8.37
N VAL A 71 1.93 2.91 -8.51
CA VAL A 71 1.85 1.53 -8.05
C VAL A 71 1.58 0.58 -9.21
N SER A 72 2.26 -0.57 -9.21
CA SER A 72 2.01 -1.65 -10.15
C SER A 72 0.86 -2.53 -9.65
N SER A 73 -0.18 -2.69 -10.46
CA SER A 73 -1.26 -3.68 -10.27
C SER A 73 -1.87 -3.75 -8.87
N MET A 74 -2.73 -2.80 -8.50
CA MET A 74 -3.49 -2.87 -7.25
C MET A 74 -4.66 -3.86 -7.34
N GLN A 75 -4.81 -4.68 -6.29
CA GLN A 75 -5.97 -5.55 -6.12
C GLN A 75 -6.83 -5.08 -4.94
N SER A 76 -8.14 -5.36 -5.00
CA SER A 76 -9.12 -4.83 -4.03
C SER A 76 -8.95 -5.34 -2.58
N PHE A 77 -8.18 -6.42 -2.38
CA PHE A 77 -7.89 -7.03 -1.07
C PHE A 77 -6.40 -6.95 -0.69
N ASP A 78 -5.69 -5.99 -1.28
CA ASP A 78 -4.26 -5.83 -1.07
C ASP A 78 -3.97 -5.18 0.29
N PRO A 79 -3.12 -5.77 1.16
CA PRO A 79 -2.71 -5.18 2.43
C PRO A 79 -1.93 -3.87 2.25
N PHE A 80 -1.39 -3.62 1.05
CA PHE A 80 -0.64 -2.42 0.71
C PHE A 80 -1.47 -1.11 0.81
N ILE A 81 -2.80 -1.20 0.89
CA ILE A 81 -3.69 -0.05 1.07
C ILE A 81 -3.34 0.76 2.34
N ASP A 82 -2.81 0.09 3.37
CA ASP A 82 -2.39 0.75 4.60
C ASP A 82 -1.15 1.65 4.38
N ALA A 83 -0.23 1.26 3.49
CA ALA A 83 0.89 2.10 3.07
C ALA A 83 0.40 3.37 2.38
N ILE A 84 -0.53 3.25 1.43
CA ILE A 84 -1.13 4.38 0.71
C ILE A 84 -1.85 5.32 1.69
N SER A 85 -2.61 4.76 2.65
CA SER A 85 -3.36 5.54 3.62
C SER A 85 -2.46 6.40 4.50
N GLN A 86 -1.36 5.84 5.00
CA GLN A 86 -0.41 6.56 5.84
C GLN A 86 0.52 7.48 5.03
N ALA A 87 0.87 7.11 3.81
CA ALA A 87 1.56 8.00 2.87
C ALA A 87 0.73 9.28 2.62
N ARG A 88 -0.58 9.12 2.38
CA ARG A 88 -1.50 10.26 2.20
C ARG A 88 -1.55 11.14 3.44
N GLU A 89 -1.64 10.54 4.63
CA GLU A 89 -1.69 11.29 5.88
C GLU A 89 -0.37 12.05 6.14
N ALA A 90 0.77 11.42 5.86
CA ALA A 90 2.09 12.04 5.96
C ALA A 90 2.23 13.21 4.98
N ALA A 91 1.82 13.05 3.73
CA ALA A 91 1.81 14.12 2.73
C ALA A 91 0.95 15.30 3.20
N TRP A 92 -0.27 15.02 3.68
CA TRP A 92 -1.18 16.07 4.17
C TRP A 92 -0.64 16.85 5.37
N ARG A 93 0.06 16.18 6.31
CA ARG A 93 0.73 16.85 7.44
C ARG A 93 1.84 17.81 6.98
N ASN A 94 2.44 17.53 5.83
CA ASN A 94 3.46 18.38 5.20
C ASN A 94 2.87 19.32 4.14
N GLU A 95 1.56 19.64 4.22
CA GLU A 95 0.85 20.54 3.31
C GLU A 95 0.95 20.13 1.82
N THR A 96 1.23 18.86 1.56
CA THR A 96 1.43 18.26 0.24
C THR A 96 0.28 17.31 -0.09
N LEU A 97 -0.10 17.18 -1.36
CA LEU A 97 -1.08 16.19 -1.81
C LEU A 97 -0.39 14.89 -2.20
N LEU A 98 -1.02 13.76 -1.89
CA LEU A 98 -0.64 12.47 -2.48
C LEU A 98 -1.61 12.13 -3.61
N THR A 99 -1.07 11.93 -4.81
CA THR A 99 -1.82 11.44 -5.97
C THR A 99 -1.39 10.02 -6.29
N VAL A 100 -2.33 9.10 -6.40
CA VAL A 100 -2.04 7.69 -6.70
C VAL A 100 -2.35 7.40 -8.16
N TYR A 101 -1.39 6.77 -8.83
CA TYR A 101 -1.48 6.29 -10.21
C TYR A 101 -1.25 4.78 -10.23
N ASP A 102 -2.23 4.03 -10.71
CA ASP A 102 -2.06 2.62 -11.03
C ASP A 102 -1.60 2.52 -12.50
N TYR A 103 -0.37 2.02 -12.71
CA TYR A 103 0.16 1.84 -14.05
C TYR A 103 0.14 0.36 -14.51
N GLY A 104 -0.38 -0.54 -13.67
CA GLY A 104 -0.33 -1.97 -13.96
C GLY A 104 1.11 -2.45 -14.17
N ASP A 105 1.32 -3.28 -15.18
CA ASP A 105 2.64 -3.73 -15.61
C ASP A 105 3.16 -2.95 -16.85
N ASP A 106 2.51 -1.82 -17.20
CA ASP A 106 2.85 -1.00 -18.35
C ASP A 106 3.90 0.06 -18.01
N ILE A 107 5.17 -0.26 -18.26
CA ILE A 107 6.31 0.64 -18.02
C ILE A 107 6.20 1.92 -18.88
N GLU A 108 5.67 1.84 -20.12
CA GLU A 108 5.51 3.03 -20.97
C GLU A 108 4.48 3.98 -20.36
N LEU A 109 3.40 3.45 -19.80
CA LEU A 109 2.41 4.26 -19.08
C LEU A 109 3.06 4.95 -17.87
N ALA A 110 3.86 4.22 -17.05
CA ALA A 110 4.56 4.79 -15.92
C ALA A 110 5.48 5.95 -16.35
N LEU A 111 6.29 5.76 -17.41
CA LEU A 111 7.17 6.79 -17.94
C LEU A 111 6.38 7.99 -18.48
N ASN A 112 5.22 7.77 -19.11
CA ASN A 112 4.35 8.86 -19.57
C ASN A 112 3.76 9.66 -18.40
N ILE A 113 3.34 8.98 -17.32
CA ILE A 113 2.88 9.64 -16.10
C ILE A 113 4.00 10.54 -15.55
N ILE A 114 5.21 10.01 -15.39
CA ILE A 114 6.38 10.75 -14.91
C ILE A 114 6.65 12.00 -15.74
N ARG A 115 6.66 11.90 -17.07
CA ARG A 115 6.83 13.06 -17.98
C ARG A 115 5.73 14.12 -17.81
N GLN A 116 4.51 13.73 -17.41
CA GLN A 116 3.45 14.71 -17.13
C GLN A 116 3.63 15.35 -15.75
N LEU A 117 4.16 14.62 -14.78
CA LEU A 117 4.46 15.13 -13.44
C LEU A 117 5.53 16.22 -13.46
N GLU A 118 6.53 16.15 -14.35
CA GLU A 118 7.54 17.20 -14.53
C GLU A 118 6.95 18.56 -14.92
N LYS A 119 5.77 18.59 -15.50
CA LYS A 119 5.04 19.81 -15.88
C LYS A 119 4.17 20.37 -14.76
N ARG A 120 4.15 19.70 -13.62
CA ARG A 120 3.37 20.05 -12.44
C ARG A 120 4.30 20.41 -11.27
N ASN A 121 3.73 20.80 -10.15
CA ASN A 121 4.47 21.04 -8.93
C ASN A 121 4.67 19.72 -8.14
N CYS A 122 5.21 18.70 -8.79
CA CYS A 122 5.51 17.40 -8.18
C CYS A 122 6.90 17.47 -7.54
N ILE A 123 6.94 17.26 -6.22
CA ILE A 123 8.18 17.35 -5.42
C ILE A 123 8.83 15.99 -5.18
N GLY A 124 8.13 14.89 -5.47
CA GLY A 124 8.66 13.54 -5.28
C GLY A 124 7.79 12.46 -5.90
N ILE A 125 8.42 11.34 -6.24
CA ILE A 125 7.76 10.15 -6.79
C ILE A 125 8.06 8.97 -5.87
N VAL A 126 7.00 8.26 -5.45
CA VAL A 126 7.08 6.95 -4.81
C VAL A 126 6.73 5.91 -5.87
N LEU A 127 7.70 5.10 -6.28
CA LEU A 127 7.44 3.94 -7.14
C LEU A 127 7.22 2.73 -6.24
N ALA A 128 6.06 2.09 -6.34
CA ALA A 128 5.58 1.11 -5.39
C ALA A 128 5.11 -0.19 -6.05
N SER A 129 5.27 -1.29 -5.31
CA SER A 129 4.67 -2.58 -5.64
C SER A 129 3.86 -3.11 -4.46
N PRO A 130 2.73 -3.80 -4.69
CA PRO A 130 1.95 -4.44 -3.63
C PRO A 130 2.72 -5.54 -2.89
N VAL A 131 3.67 -6.18 -3.55
CA VAL A 131 4.49 -7.28 -3.01
C VAL A 131 5.97 -6.90 -3.13
N THR A 132 6.79 -7.30 -2.16
CA THR A 132 8.24 -7.05 -2.20
C THR A 132 8.87 -7.68 -3.45
N THR A 133 9.41 -6.84 -4.32
CA THR A 133 10.01 -7.24 -5.61
C THR A 133 11.39 -6.62 -5.81
N LEU A 134 12.21 -7.31 -6.61
CA LEU A 134 13.38 -6.71 -7.24
C LEU A 134 12.94 -6.03 -8.54
N VAL A 135 13.37 -4.82 -8.74
CA VAL A 135 13.07 -4.02 -9.94
C VAL A 135 14.37 -3.63 -10.64
N ASP A 136 14.34 -3.58 -11.95
CA ASP A 136 15.40 -2.98 -12.76
C ASP A 136 14.99 -1.54 -13.11
N MET A 137 15.67 -0.59 -12.49
CA MET A 137 15.39 0.84 -12.67
C MET A 137 16.03 1.45 -13.92
N THR A 138 16.69 0.64 -14.77
CA THR A 138 17.36 1.13 -15.99
C THR A 138 16.41 1.93 -16.90
N ALA A 139 15.15 1.49 -17.03
CA ALA A 139 14.15 2.21 -17.83
C ALA A 139 13.74 3.57 -17.24
N PHE A 140 13.95 3.77 -15.93
CA PHE A 140 13.63 4.99 -15.20
C PHE A 140 14.84 5.90 -14.98
N GLN A 141 16.05 5.42 -15.28
CA GLN A 141 17.26 6.23 -15.22
C GLN A 141 17.14 7.40 -16.19
N ASP A 142 17.50 8.58 -15.72
CA ASP A 142 17.45 9.82 -16.51
C ASP A 142 16.07 10.23 -17.07
N CYS A 143 14.97 9.53 -16.69
CA CYS A 143 13.64 9.88 -17.20
C CYS A 143 13.05 11.12 -16.50
N THR A 144 13.56 11.50 -15.33
CA THR A 144 13.07 12.63 -14.53
C THR A 144 14.15 13.19 -13.60
N ARG A 145 13.97 14.48 -13.23
CA ARG A 145 14.74 15.15 -12.17
C ARG A 145 14.01 15.18 -10.84
N ILE A 146 12.76 14.73 -10.80
CA ILE A 146 11.97 14.66 -9.58
C ILE A 146 12.58 13.55 -8.69
N PRO A 147 12.86 13.82 -7.40
CA PRO A 147 13.32 12.80 -6.46
C PRO A 147 12.43 11.56 -6.48
N LEU A 148 13.03 10.37 -6.52
CA LEU A 148 12.32 9.11 -6.61
C LEU A 148 12.76 8.18 -5.48
N VAL A 149 11.80 7.50 -4.85
CA VAL A 149 12.02 6.46 -3.84
C VAL A 149 11.25 5.20 -4.20
N LEU A 150 11.76 4.06 -3.77
CA LEU A 150 11.14 2.75 -3.94
C LEU A 150 10.37 2.35 -2.68
N LEU A 151 9.12 1.95 -2.82
CA LEU A 151 8.32 1.42 -1.72
C LEU A 151 7.90 -0.02 -2.04
N ASN A 152 8.23 -0.93 -1.14
CA ASN A 152 8.05 -2.37 -1.32
C ASN A 152 8.81 -2.94 -2.53
N GLN A 153 9.85 -2.23 -2.95
CA GLN A 153 10.75 -2.59 -4.05
C GLN A 153 12.19 -2.21 -3.71
N ARG A 154 13.13 -2.88 -4.34
CA ARG A 154 14.55 -2.49 -4.33
C ARG A 154 15.22 -2.82 -5.67
N ASP A 155 16.19 -2.03 -6.06
CA ASP A 155 17.03 -2.28 -7.22
C ASP A 155 18.46 -2.55 -6.78
N PRO A 156 18.97 -3.80 -6.92
CA PRO A 156 20.36 -4.11 -6.61
C PRO A 156 21.37 -3.41 -7.54
N GLY A 157 20.94 -3.03 -8.74
CA GLY A 157 21.75 -2.29 -9.72
C GLY A 157 21.85 -0.80 -9.41
N SER A 158 20.97 -0.25 -8.59
CA SER A 158 20.90 1.17 -8.25
C SER A 158 20.96 1.39 -6.73
N PRO A 159 22.10 1.10 -6.07
CA PRO A 159 22.21 1.12 -4.60
C PRO A 159 22.06 2.52 -3.98
N LEU A 160 22.05 3.58 -4.78
CA LEU A 160 21.82 4.95 -4.30
C LEU A 160 20.36 5.34 -4.28
N LEU A 161 19.48 4.51 -4.84
CA LEU A 161 18.04 4.78 -4.86
C LEU A 161 17.40 4.37 -3.53
N PRO A 162 16.80 5.31 -2.78
CA PRO A 162 16.20 5.00 -1.49
C PRO A 162 15.10 3.94 -1.60
N SER A 163 15.06 3.01 -0.65
CA SER A 163 14.07 1.93 -0.63
C SER A 163 13.52 1.66 0.76
N PHE A 164 12.21 1.37 0.82
CA PHE A 164 11.44 1.12 2.05
C PHE A 164 10.71 -0.20 1.88
N ILE A 165 11.16 -1.26 2.58
CA ILE A 165 10.63 -2.63 2.41
C ILE A 165 10.36 -3.32 3.75
N PRO A 166 9.42 -4.29 3.81
CA PRO A 166 9.29 -5.18 4.95
C PRO A 166 10.45 -6.18 5.00
N ASP A 167 10.77 -6.66 6.20
CA ASP A 167 11.72 -7.75 6.41
C ASP A 167 11.01 -9.10 6.28
N ASP A 168 10.79 -9.54 5.05
CA ASP A 168 10.10 -10.79 4.76
C ASP A 168 10.81 -12.01 5.36
N TYR A 169 12.14 -11.99 5.40
CA TYR A 169 12.93 -13.07 6.01
C TYR A 169 12.70 -13.15 7.52
N ALA A 170 12.89 -12.04 8.24
CA ALA A 170 12.72 -12.02 9.70
C ALA A 170 11.27 -12.32 10.10
N ASN A 171 10.30 -11.85 9.33
CA ASN A 171 8.89 -12.10 9.54
C ASN A 171 8.54 -13.58 9.40
N ALA A 172 8.96 -14.24 8.32
CA ALA A 172 8.72 -15.67 8.11
C ALA A 172 9.45 -16.53 9.15
N PHE A 173 10.66 -16.14 9.52
CA PHE A 173 11.38 -16.75 10.62
C PHE A 173 10.57 -16.68 11.93
N GLN A 174 10.00 -15.52 12.24
CA GLN A 174 9.19 -15.31 13.46
C GLN A 174 7.92 -16.17 13.48
N VAL A 175 7.18 -16.27 12.34
CA VAL A 175 5.99 -17.12 12.22
C VAL A 175 6.34 -18.58 12.43
N THR A 176 7.37 -19.06 11.74
CA THR A 176 7.78 -20.47 11.81
C THR A 176 8.28 -20.81 13.22
N LYS A 177 9.06 -19.93 13.83
CA LYS A 177 9.50 -20.10 15.23
C LYS A 177 8.32 -20.15 16.21
N HIS A 178 7.27 -19.37 15.96
CA HIS A 178 6.05 -19.42 16.76
C HIS A 178 5.35 -20.78 16.63
N LEU A 179 5.16 -21.31 15.43
CA LEU A 179 4.56 -22.62 15.22
C LEU A 179 5.36 -23.72 15.93
N ILE A 180 6.70 -23.68 15.86
CA ILE A 180 7.59 -24.58 16.59
C ILE A 180 7.38 -24.45 18.11
N ALA A 181 7.28 -23.24 18.62
CA ALA A 181 7.03 -22.98 20.05
C ALA A 181 5.65 -23.48 20.51
N CYS A 182 4.68 -23.58 19.61
CA CYS A 182 3.37 -24.19 19.85
C CYS A 182 3.38 -25.74 19.73
N GLY A 183 4.54 -26.36 19.50
CA GLY A 183 4.73 -27.80 19.50
C GLY A 183 4.78 -28.43 18.10
N ALA A 184 4.70 -27.64 17.01
CA ALA A 184 4.81 -28.17 15.67
C ALA A 184 6.22 -28.72 15.41
N THR A 185 6.28 -29.90 14.79
CA THR A 185 7.52 -30.61 14.45
C THR A 185 7.66 -30.88 12.95
N ARG A 186 6.57 -30.88 12.22
CA ARG A 186 6.52 -31.10 10.77
C ARG A 186 5.67 -30.00 10.11
N ILE A 187 6.31 -28.90 9.77
CA ILE A 187 5.63 -27.69 9.29
C ILE A 187 5.68 -27.64 7.78
N ALA A 188 4.54 -27.49 7.12
CA ALA A 188 4.48 -27.22 5.68
C ALA A 188 4.50 -25.71 5.41
N HIS A 189 5.01 -25.32 4.25
CA HIS A 189 4.99 -23.95 3.76
C HIS A 189 4.30 -23.83 2.40
N ILE A 190 3.20 -23.09 2.34
CA ILE A 190 2.52 -22.76 1.08
C ILE A 190 2.96 -21.36 0.67
N THR A 191 3.80 -21.30 -0.38
CA THR A 191 4.45 -20.07 -0.85
C THR A 191 3.85 -19.60 -2.17
N GLY A 192 4.17 -18.34 -2.54
CA GLY A 192 3.86 -17.80 -3.85
C GLY A 192 4.89 -18.16 -4.91
N GLU A 193 4.87 -17.44 -6.02
CA GLU A 193 5.75 -17.66 -7.17
C GLU A 193 7.22 -17.41 -6.83
N SER A 194 8.09 -18.34 -7.23
CA SER A 194 9.51 -18.35 -6.84
C SER A 194 10.35 -17.20 -7.43
N TRP A 195 9.87 -16.53 -8.49
CA TRP A 195 10.55 -15.35 -9.04
C TRP A 195 10.38 -14.10 -8.18
N MET A 196 9.35 -14.03 -7.33
CA MET A 196 9.10 -12.90 -6.43
C MET A 196 10.07 -12.91 -5.26
N GLU A 197 10.61 -11.74 -4.94
CA GLU A 197 11.52 -11.57 -3.79
C GLU A 197 10.85 -11.96 -2.48
N ALA A 198 9.60 -11.54 -2.26
CA ALA A 198 8.82 -11.89 -1.09
C ALA A 198 8.77 -13.42 -0.86
N SER A 199 8.46 -14.18 -1.91
CA SER A 199 8.39 -15.66 -1.82
C SER A 199 9.73 -16.27 -1.42
N ARG A 200 10.83 -15.80 -2.03
CA ARG A 200 12.18 -16.29 -1.72
C ARG A 200 12.59 -15.97 -0.28
N GLN A 201 12.34 -14.76 0.17
CA GLN A 201 12.72 -14.32 1.52
C GLN A 201 11.87 -15.02 2.59
N ARG A 202 10.57 -15.19 2.35
CA ARG A 202 9.67 -15.93 3.26
C ARG A 202 10.07 -17.41 3.35
N LEU A 203 10.38 -18.06 2.23
CA LEU A 203 10.89 -19.42 2.22
C LEU A 203 12.22 -19.54 2.96
N ALA A 204 13.16 -18.62 2.73
CA ALA A 204 14.46 -18.62 3.42
C ALA A 204 14.30 -18.43 4.95
N GLY A 205 13.43 -17.54 5.39
CA GLY A 205 13.11 -17.34 6.81
C GLY A 205 12.50 -18.58 7.46
N TYR A 206 11.56 -19.25 6.77
CA TYR A 206 10.96 -20.51 7.19
C TYR A 206 12.03 -21.60 7.36
N GLN A 207 12.88 -21.82 6.35
CA GLN A 207 13.96 -22.80 6.38
C GLN A 207 14.96 -22.53 7.51
N ALA A 208 15.34 -21.27 7.69
CA ALA A 208 16.25 -20.88 8.76
C ALA A 208 15.69 -21.16 10.18
N ALA A 209 14.38 -20.96 10.38
CA ALA A 209 13.73 -21.26 11.66
C ALA A 209 13.70 -22.77 11.94
N LEU A 210 13.40 -23.61 10.94
CA LEU A 210 13.48 -25.06 11.06
C LEU A 210 14.91 -25.52 11.40
N GLN A 211 15.88 -25.00 10.65
CA GLN A 211 17.30 -25.33 10.88
C GLN A 211 17.75 -24.95 12.29
N GLN A 212 17.36 -23.76 12.78
CA GLN A 212 17.69 -23.32 14.15
C GLN A 212 17.11 -24.25 15.22
N ALA A 213 15.94 -24.82 14.96
CA ALA A 213 15.27 -25.75 15.85
C ALA A 213 15.74 -27.21 15.71
N GLY A 214 16.63 -27.51 14.75
CA GLY A 214 17.07 -28.89 14.46
C GLY A 214 16.00 -29.73 13.78
N LEU A 215 14.98 -29.10 13.16
CA LEU A 215 13.94 -29.78 12.40
C LEU A 215 14.37 -29.98 10.94
N ALA A 216 13.86 -31.01 10.30
CA ALA A 216 14.16 -31.29 8.90
C ALA A 216 13.50 -30.24 7.97
N CYS A 217 14.28 -29.75 7.01
CA CYS A 217 13.76 -29.01 5.85
C CYS A 217 13.44 -30.05 4.76
N ASP A 218 12.16 -30.37 4.64
CA ASP A 218 11.65 -31.36 3.70
C ASP A 218 10.99 -30.64 2.51
N ASP A 219 11.55 -30.76 1.33
CA ASP A 219 11.03 -30.13 0.11
C ASP A 219 9.60 -30.60 -0.23
N ASP A 220 9.23 -31.81 0.21
CA ASP A 220 7.87 -32.32 0.07
C ASP A 220 6.84 -31.58 0.93
N LEU A 221 7.27 -30.71 1.83
CA LEU A 221 6.39 -29.86 2.63
C LEU A 221 6.28 -28.43 2.07
N VAL A 222 7.00 -28.10 1.00
CA VAL A 222 6.91 -26.80 0.34
C VAL A 222 6.01 -26.91 -0.89
N ARG A 223 5.00 -26.04 -0.96
CA ARG A 223 4.08 -25.99 -2.10
C ARG A 223 4.06 -24.56 -2.69
N GLN A 224 4.45 -24.47 -3.95
CA GLN A 224 4.39 -23.20 -4.67
C GLN A 224 2.99 -23.00 -5.27
N THR A 225 2.50 -21.77 -5.24
CA THR A 225 1.22 -21.34 -5.81
C THR A 225 1.41 -20.02 -6.60
N ASN A 226 0.35 -19.58 -7.28
CA ASN A 226 0.26 -18.28 -7.94
C ASN A 226 -0.51 -17.23 -7.10
N TRP A 227 -0.49 -17.33 -5.79
CA TRP A 227 -1.21 -16.49 -4.83
C TRP A 227 -2.74 -16.67 -4.83
N GLN A 228 -3.29 -17.63 -5.59
CA GLN A 228 -4.73 -17.90 -5.60
C GLN A 228 -5.13 -18.90 -4.50
N PHE A 229 -6.21 -18.59 -3.79
CA PHE A 229 -6.71 -19.49 -2.75
C PHE A 229 -7.16 -20.86 -3.28
N SER A 230 -7.57 -20.97 -4.54
CA SER A 230 -7.88 -22.26 -5.18
C SER A 230 -6.65 -23.16 -5.32
N GLU A 231 -5.47 -22.58 -5.57
CA GLU A 231 -4.24 -23.35 -5.61
C GLU A 231 -3.76 -23.78 -4.23
N SER A 232 -3.90 -22.91 -3.22
CA SER A 232 -3.59 -23.31 -1.85
C SER A 232 -4.55 -24.37 -1.30
N PHE A 233 -5.81 -24.39 -1.76
CA PHE A 233 -6.72 -25.51 -1.49
C PHE A 233 -6.16 -26.82 -2.04
N THR A 234 -5.76 -26.86 -3.30
CA THR A 234 -5.18 -28.05 -3.94
C THR A 234 -3.87 -28.45 -3.28
N ALA A 235 -3.00 -27.49 -2.99
CA ALA A 235 -1.74 -27.70 -2.29
C ALA A 235 -1.95 -28.31 -0.89
N THR A 236 -2.90 -27.79 -0.13
CA THR A 236 -3.25 -28.33 1.20
C THR A 236 -3.78 -29.76 1.10
N THR A 237 -4.67 -30.03 0.14
CA THR A 237 -5.20 -31.39 -0.09
C THR A 237 -4.05 -32.37 -0.37
N SER A 238 -3.09 -31.98 -1.22
CA SER A 238 -1.92 -32.82 -1.52
C SER A 238 -1.02 -33.09 -0.29
N LEU A 239 -0.89 -32.10 0.60
CA LEU A 239 -0.17 -32.27 1.87
C LEU A 239 -0.85 -33.26 2.81
N LEU A 240 -2.19 -33.30 2.80
CA LEU A 240 -2.97 -34.24 3.61
C LEU A 240 -2.91 -35.70 3.07
N GLU A 241 -2.50 -35.89 1.82
CA GLU A 241 -2.31 -37.22 1.18
C GLU A 241 -0.92 -37.81 1.48
N LEU A 242 0.01 -37.02 2.03
CA LEU A 242 1.32 -37.55 2.39
C LEU A 242 1.21 -38.67 3.45
N ALA A 243 2.11 -39.66 3.38
CA ALA A 243 2.19 -40.73 4.37
C ALA A 243 2.40 -40.20 5.78
N GLU A 244 3.25 -39.16 5.91
CA GLU A 244 3.45 -38.40 7.15
C GLU A 244 2.95 -36.97 6.91
N ARG A 245 1.78 -36.68 7.45
CA ARG A 245 1.15 -35.37 7.31
C ARG A 245 1.91 -34.31 8.11
N PRO A 246 1.90 -33.04 7.66
CA PRO A 246 2.34 -31.93 8.51
C PRO A 246 1.41 -31.78 9.73
N ASP A 247 1.92 -31.23 10.80
CA ASP A 247 1.18 -30.84 12.02
C ASP A 247 0.92 -29.31 12.06
N ALA A 248 1.57 -28.56 11.16
CA ALA A 248 1.33 -27.13 10.98
C ALA A 248 1.50 -26.72 9.52
N ILE A 249 0.83 -25.63 9.14
CA ILE A 249 1.00 -24.99 7.83
C ILE A 249 1.29 -23.50 8.04
N PHE A 250 2.37 -23.01 7.44
CA PHE A 250 2.64 -21.59 7.25
C PHE A 250 2.27 -21.19 5.83
N CYS A 251 1.29 -20.32 5.68
CA CYS A 251 0.88 -19.72 4.41
C CYS A 251 1.58 -18.39 4.19
N ALA A 252 2.15 -18.19 3.00
CA ALA A 252 2.86 -16.97 2.64
C ALA A 252 1.94 -15.73 2.53
N SER A 253 0.63 -15.89 2.59
CA SER A 253 -0.34 -14.80 2.76
C SER A 253 -1.61 -15.28 3.46
N ASP A 254 -2.38 -14.37 4.01
CA ASP A 254 -3.70 -14.68 4.59
C ASP A 254 -4.69 -15.13 3.51
N TRP A 255 -4.50 -14.64 2.28
CA TRP A 255 -5.30 -15.07 1.14
C TRP A 255 -5.10 -16.55 0.81
N LEU A 256 -3.85 -17.02 0.85
CA LEU A 256 -3.56 -18.46 0.72
C LEU A 256 -4.12 -19.26 1.90
N ALA A 257 -4.09 -18.72 3.11
CA ALA A 257 -4.65 -19.39 4.28
C ALA A 257 -6.15 -19.67 4.13
N ILE A 258 -6.93 -18.86 3.40
CA ILE A 258 -8.34 -19.12 3.12
C ILE A 258 -8.54 -20.46 2.41
N GLY A 259 -7.72 -20.75 1.39
CA GLY A 259 -7.78 -22.04 0.69
C GLY A 259 -7.41 -23.21 1.60
N CYS A 260 -6.45 -22.99 2.53
CA CYS A 260 -6.09 -23.99 3.53
C CYS A 260 -7.26 -24.27 4.49
N TYR A 261 -7.94 -23.22 5.00
CA TYR A 261 -9.14 -23.41 5.83
C TYR A 261 -10.19 -24.24 5.12
N GLN A 262 -10.46 -23.97 3.85
CA GLN A 262 -11.44 -24.71 3.06
C GLN A 262 -11.02 -26.18 2.88
N ALA A 263 -9.77 -26.44 2.52
CA ALA A 263 -9.26 -27.80 2.32
C ALA A 263 -9.30 -28.61 3.63
N LEU A 264 -8.86 -28.02 4.75
CA LEU A 264 -8.86 -28.65 6.05
C LEU A 264 -10.31 -28.97 6.50
N ALA A 265 -11.23 -28.03 6.33
CA ALA A 265 -12.65 -28.22 6.67
C ALA A 265 -13.30 -29.36 5.88
N VAL A 266 -13.08 -29.43 4.56
CA VAL A 266 -13.61 -30.49 3.70
C VAL A 266 -13.06 -31.88 4.08
N ASN A 267 -11.81 -31.93 4.54
CA ASN A 267 -11.16 -33.17 4.97
C ASN A 267 -11.37 -33.50 6.46
N GLY A 268 -12.19 -32.73 7.19
CA GLY A 268 -12.50 -32.98 8.59
C GLY A 268 -11.33 -32.72 9.56
N VAL A 269 -10.31 -31.94 9.13
CA VAL A 269 -9.14 -31.60 9.94
C VAL A 269 -9.43 -30.32 10.72
N ARG A 270 -9.33 -30.37 12.05
CA ARG A 270 -9.67 -29.26 12.92
C ARG A 270 -8.48 -28.34 13.17
N ILE A 271 -8.73 -27.05 13.11
CA ILE A 271 -7.77 -26.01 13.45
C ILE A 271 -8.13 -25.47 14.85
N PRO A 272 -7.23 -25.41 15.80
CA PRO A 272 -5.80 -25.79 15.80
C PRO A 272 -5.54 -27.25 16.22
N GLN A 273 -6.55 -28.03 16.62
CA GLN A 273 -6.40 -29.31 17.34
C GLN A 273 -5.65 -30.39 16.55
N ASP A 274 -5.87 -30.45 15.24
CA ASP A 274 -5.28 -31.46 14.34
C ASP A 274 -4.22 -30.82 13.41
N MET A 275 -4.27 -29.49 13.22
CA MET A 275 -3.39 -28.73 12.34
C MET A 275 -3.28 -27.29 12.82
N LEU A 276 -2.07 -26.83 13.16
CA LEU A 276 -1.81 -25.41 13.39
C LEU A 276 -1.76 -24.66 12.06
N LEU A 277 -2.28 -23.44 12.04
CA LEU A 277 -2.27 -22.64 10.83
C LEU A 277 -1.82 -21.21 11.12
N ALA A 278 -0.88 -20.70 10.32
CA ALA A 278 -0.46 -19.31 10.35
C ALA A 278 -0.42 -18.72 8.95
N GLY A 279 -0.79 -17.44 8.84
CA GLY A 279 -0.76 -16.65 7.63
C GLY A 279 0.29 -15.56 7.66
N TYR A 280 0.13 -14.60 6.76
CA TYR A 280 1.02 -13.47 6.56
C TYR A 280 0.21 -12.31 5.98
N ASP A 281 0.47 -11.06 6.33
CA ASP A 281 -0.14 -9.78 5.95
C ASP A 281 -1.02 -9.16 7.05
N ASP A 282 -1.65 -9.96 7.92
CA ASP A 282 -2.63 -9.55 8.93
C ASP A 282 -3.78 -8.72 8.34
N GLN A 283 -4.32 -9.20 7.22
CA GLN A 283 -5.49 -8.62 6.59
C GLN A 283 -6.72 -8.71 7.51
N LYS A 284 -7.68 -7.81 7.34
CA LYS A 284 -8.91 -7.78 8.16
C LYS A 284 -9.68 -9.11 8.17
N ILE A 285 -9.55 -9.91 7.12
CA ILE A 285 -10.16 -11.23 7.04
C ILE A 285 -9.60 -12.20 8.08
N SER A 286 -8.33 -12.06 8.49
CA SER A 286 -7.66 -12.93 9.45
C SER A 286 -8.37 -12.99 10.80
N GLU A 287 -8.96 -11.89 11.23
CA GLU A 287 -9.75 -11.81 12.47
C GLU A 287 -11.15 -12.41 12.34
N GLN A 288 -11.65 -12.55 11.11
CA GLN A 288 -13.01 -13.01 10.81
C GLN A 288 -13.08 -14.51 10.45
N LEU A 289 -11.93 -15.15 10.22
CA LEU A 289 -11.87 -16.60 10.02
C LEU A 289 -12.23 -17.33 11.30
N THR A 290 -12.63 -18.59 11.18
CA THR A 290 -13.01 -19.44 12.32
C THR A 290 -12.20 -20.73 12.30
N PRO A 291 -11.26 -20.89 13.28
CA PRO A 291 -10.83 -19.91 14.28
C PRO A 291 -10.08 -18.71 13.69
N PRO A 292 -9.95 -17.55 14.39
CA PRO A 292 -9.18 -16.42 13.90
C PRO A 292 -7.72 -16.79 13.62
N LEU A 293 -7.18 -16.29 12.50
CA LEU A 293 -5.88 -16.66 11.95
C LEU A 293 -4.73 -15.90 12.64
N THR A 294 -3.74 -16.62 13.13
CA THR A 294 -2.42 -16.08 13.50
C THR A 294 -1.72 -15.59 12.23
N SER A 295 -1.24 -14.35 12.24
CA SER A 295 -0.63 -13.75 11.06
C SER A 295 0.43 -12.70 11.41
N ILE A 296 1.26 -12.31 10.46
CA ILE A 296 2.20 -11.19 10.56
C ILE A 296 1.52 -9.91 10.05
N GLN A 297 1.41 -8.92 10.93
CA GLN A 297 1.07 -7.57 10.52
C GLN A 297 2.27 -6.91 9.85
N LEU A 298 2.16 -6.63 8.57
CA LEU A 298 3.20 -5.94 7.81
C LEU A 298 3.31 -4.47 8.24
N PRO A 299 4.53 -3.89 8.24
CA PRO A 299 4.75 -2.52 8.67
C PRO A 299 4.42 -1.49 7.58
N TYR A 300 3.45 -1.77 6.72
CA TYR A 300 3.12 -0.95 5.55
C TYR A 300 2.73 0.48 5.92
N SER A 301 1.98 0.66 7.01
CA SER A 301 1.66 2.00 7.52
C SER A 301 2.92 2.84 7.77
N GLU A 302 3.92 2.25 8.42
CA GLU A 302 5.16 2.94 8.74
C GLU A 302 6.02 3.17 7.50
N LEU A 303 6.13 2.16 6.62
CA LEU A 303 6.90 2.27 5.37
C LEU A 303 6.34 3.37 4.45
N GLY A 304 5.02 3.43 4.28
CA GLY A 304 4.37 4.47 3.48
C GLY A 304 4.59 5.87 4.05
N ARG A 305 4.51 6.01 5.39
CA ARG A 305 4.81 7.27 6.08
C ARG A 305 6.26 7.71 5.84
N LEU A 306 7.22 6.81 6.07
CA LEU A 306 8.65 7.10 5.93
C LEU A 306 9.05 7.47 4.50
N ALA A 307 8.51 6.78 3.49
CA ALA A 307 8.79 7.08 2.09
C ALA A 307 8.37 8.53 1.73
N VAL A 308 7.22 8.98 2.21
CA VAL A 308 6.74 10.34 1.97
C VAL A 308 7.54 11.37 2.79
N GLU A 309 7.81 11.10 4.07
CA GLU A 309 8.60 12.01 4.91
C GLU A 309 10.01 12.22 4.36
N TYR A 310 10.63 11.16 3.82
CA TYR A 310 11.92 11.26 3.13
C TYR A 310 11.88 12.28 1.98
N LEU A 311 10.84 12.22 1.14
CA LEU A 311 10.68 13.15 0.02
C LEU A 311 10.36 14.58 0.48
N CYS A 312 9.53 14.74 1.51
CA CYS A 312 9.19 16.05 2.06
C CYS A 312 10.40 16.73 2.72
N ASN A 313 11.25 15.96 3.40
CA ASN A 313 12.45 16.47 4.08
C ASN A 313 13.62 16.70 3.13
N GLN A 314 13.49 16.32 1.86
CA GLN A 314 14.55 16.42 0.84
C GLN A 314 15.89 15.84 1.34
N GLU A 315 15.83 14.63 1.90
CA GLU A 315 17.02 13.93 2.37
C GLU A 315 17.90 13.50 1.19
N ASP A 316 19.17 13.87 1.22
CA ASP A 316 20.13 13.59 0.12
C ASP A 316 20.86 12.24 0.28
N ALA A 317 20.74 11.58 1.44
CA ALA A 317 21.45 10.33 1.70
C ALA A 317 20.68 9.13 1.17
N ALA A 318 21.36 8.24 0.47
CA ALA A 318 20.80 6.93 0.10
C ALA A 318 20.32 6.20 1.38
N THR A 319 19.04 5.96 1.48
CA THR A 319 18.41 5.37 2.67
C THR A 319 17.71 4.08 2.29
N HIS A 320 18.12 2.99 2.95
CA HIS A 320 17.49 1.69 2.80
C HIS A 320 16.87 1.28 4.13
N VAL A 321 15.56 1.33 4.18
CA VAL A 321 14.79 0.98 5.39
C VAL A 321 14.18 -0.40 5.20
N THR A 322 14.54 -1.32 6.11
CA THR A 322 13.93 -2.64 6.20
C THR A 322 13.28 -2.78 7.57
N LEU A 323 11.97 -3.00 7.64
CA LEU A 323 11.23 -3.08 8.89
C LEU A 323 10.60 -4.46 9.08
N ALA A 324 10.82 -5.04 10.25
CA ALA A 324 10.12 -6.25 10.67
C ALA A 324 8.65 -5.95 10.99
N GLY A 325 7.78 -6.89 10.63
CA GLY A 325 6.38 -6.91 11.00
C GLY A 325 6.17 -7.36 12.45
N ARG A 326 4.90 -7.40 12.85
CA ARG A 326 4.51 -7.84 14.19
C ARG A 326 3.64 -9.08 14.11
N LEU A 327 4.03 -10.16 14.77
CA LEU A 327 3.21 -11.36 14.89
C LEU A 327 1.95 -11.09 15.73
N LYS A 328 0.79 -11.37 15.17
CA LYS A 328 -0.53 -11.36 15.80
C LYS A 328 -0.94 -12.80 16.06
N VAL A 329 -0.71 -13.26 17.27
CA VAL A 329 -1.08 -14.61 17.70
C VAL A 329 -2.59 -14.67 17.92
N ARG A 330 -3.25 -15.66 17.29
CA ARG A 330 -4.69 -15.92 17.39
C ARG A 330 -4.97 -17.43 17.55
N ALA A 331 -6.24 -17.79 17.60
CA ALA A 331 -6.66 -19.13 17.92
C ALA A 331 -6.26 -20.23 16.91
N SER A 332 -5.89 -19.89 15.68
CA SER A 332 -5.49 -20.91 14.67
C SER A 332 -4.17 -21.59 14.94
N SER A 333 -3.37 -21.09 15.87
CA SER A 333 -2.08 -21.66 16.28
C SER A 333 -1.93 -21.85 17.79
N LEU A 334 -3.00 -21.71 18.55
CA LEU A 334 -3.01 -21.92 20.00
C LEU A 334 -3.82 -23.19 20.34
N VAL A 335 -3.19 -24.19 20.92
CA VAL A 335 -3.82 -25.43 21.39
C VAL A 335 -4.17 -25.32 22.86
#